data_7346cf66a2f8f5b09686794704bc1738
#
_entry.id   7346cf66a2f8f5b09686794704bc1738
#
_cell.length_a   1.000
_cell.length_b   1.000
_cell.length_c   1.000
_cell.angle_alpha   90.00
_cell.angle_beta   90.00
_cell.angle_gamma   90.00
#
_symmetry.space_group_name_H-M   'P 1'
#
loop_
_entity.id
_entity.type
_entity.pdbx_description
1 polymer ?
#
loop_
_entity_poly.entity_id
_entity_poly.type
_entity_poly.pdbx_seq_one_letter_code
_entity_poly.pdbx_strand_id
1 'polypeptide(L)'
;MGFADTVTKAYMKDNTVFADAFNYLIYGGKAVVDPKQLQELDTTEIALPFGTQDAESKPPEEAVQKYRDVLKSAIIKQDDAAAYILLGIENQTDIHYAMPVRNIIYDALQYGKQVADIAAKHRARDGDAKGHSRGEYLSGFYKEDKLTPVITLVLHFGANEWDGPLSLHEMMAVQDPTLLHFVQDYQIHLIDPAKLSAEDLGRFSSSLREVIGYIKYSKDKERLSEFLTDNPRMLLEANAARVIKAVTNTPLEIPEGAEVIDVCKAVEEMMNESEERGELRMLVKLVRDGDLKLERAAEKARMTVEQFETVMENTPSQAV
;
A
#
# COMPACT_ATOMS: atom_id res chain seq x y z
N MET A 1 -0.24 -14.00 5.56
CA MET A 1 -0.66 -12.70 5.02
C MET A 1 -1.69 -12.13 5.98
N GLY A 2 -1.45 -10.97 6.55
CA GLY A 2 -2.35 -10.35 7.53
C GLY A 2 -3.63 -9.81 6.88
N PHE A 3 -4.66 -9.54 7.68
CA PHE A 3 -5.91 -8.95 7.17
C PHE A 3 -5.67 -7.60 6.48
N ALA A 4 -4.84 -6.74 7.05
CA ALA A 4 -4.48 -5.45 6.49
C ALA A 4 -3.79 -5.59 5.11
N ASP A 5 -2.86 -6.55 4.95
CA ASP A 5 -2.18 -6.80 3.67
C ASP A 5 -3.18 -7.21 2.57
N THR A 6 -4.16 -8.05 2.93
CA THR A 6 -5.18 -8.50 1.97
C THR A 6 -6.03 -7.32 1.49
N VAL A 7 -6.43 -6.45 2.42
CA VAL A 7 -7.30 -5.30 2.13
C VAL A 7 -6.55 -4.23 1.33
N THR A 8 -5.32 -3.89 1.72
CA THR A 8 -4.49 -2.91 0.99
C THR A 8 -4.18 -3.39 -0.43
N LYS A 9 -3.87 -4.69 -0.59
CA LYS A 9 -3.65 -5.29 -1.91
C LYS A 9 -4.90 -5.22 -2.79
N ALA A 10 -6.07 -5.54 -2.25
CA ALA A 10 -7.34 -5.44 -2.98
C ALA A 10 -7.64 -4.00 -3.40
N TYR A 11 -7.38 -3.03 -2.52
CA TYR A 11 -7.57 -1.62 -2.79
C TYR A 11 -6.63 -1.11 -3.89
N MET A 12 -5.34 -1.46 -3.84
CA MET A 12 -4.36 -1.06 -4.85
C MET A 12 -4.52 -1.78 -6.20
N LYS A 13 -5.38 -2.80 -6.29
CA LYS A 13 -5.77 -3.39 -7.58
C LYS A 13 -6.69 -2.51 -8.40
N ASP A 14 -7.40 -1.57 -7.79
CA ASP A 14 -8.18 -0.56 -8.52
C ASP A 14 -7.26 0.27 -9.42
N ASN A 15 -7.61 0.36 -10.71
CA ASN A 15 -6.79 1.05 -11.69
C ASN A 15 -6.70 2.55 -11.44
N THR A 16 -7.74 3.17 -10.88
CA THR A 16 -7.76 4.61 -10.59
C THR A 16 -6.81 4.93 -9.46
N VAL A 17 -6.86 4.15 -8.37
CA VAL A 17 -5.98 4.28 -7.21
C VAL A 17 -4.53 3.98 -7.59
N PHE A 18 -4.32 2.92 -8.35
CA PHE A 18 -2.99 2.54 -8.84
C PHE A 18 -2.37 3.63 -9.72
N ALA A 19 -3.10 4.13 -10.71
CA ALA A 19 -2.63 5.19 -11.60
C ALA A 19 -2.31 6.47 -10.82
N ASP A 20 -3.13 6.82 -9.82
CA ASP A 20 -2.95 8.00 -9.02
C ASP A 20 -1.65 7.97 -8.20
N ALA A 21 -1.32 6.83 -7.60
CA ALA A 21 -0.05 6.65 -6.88
C ALA A 21 1.17 6.90 -7.79
N PHE A 22 1.14 6.41 -9.03
CA PHE A 22 2.23 6.63 -9.99
C PHE A 22 2.20 8.02 -10.61
N ASN A 23 1.04 8.60 -10.83
CA ASN A 23 0.91 9.99 -11.27
C ASN A 23 1.50 10.94 -10.23
N TYR A 24 1.25 10.69 -8.94
CA TYR A 24 1.90 11.43 -7.86
C TYR A 24 3.43 11.25 -7.89
N LEU A 25 3.89 10.00 -7.87
CA LEU A 25 5.32 9.68 -7.75
C LEU A 25 6.15 10.24 -8.91
N ILE A 26 5.70 9.99 -10.15
CA ILE A 26 6.51 10.25 -11.35
C ILE A 26 6.22 11.65 -11.92
N TYR A 27 4.96 12.08 -11.85
CA TYR A 27 4.49 13.27 -12.57
C TYR A 27 3.98 14.40 -11.67
N GLY A 28 4.21 14.28 -10.34
CA GLY A 28 3.80 15.30 -9.37
C GLY A 28 2.31 15.54 -9.31
N GLY A 29 1.50 14.51 -9.59
CA GLY A 29 0.02 14.53 -9.59
C GLY A 29 -0.61 14.83 -10.95
N LYS A 30 0.18 15.03 -12.02
CA LYS A 30 -0.39 15.16 -13.38
C LYS A 30 -0.89 13.81 -13.88
N ALA A 31 -2.10 13.76 -14.44
CA ALA A 31 -2.74 12.54 -14.95
C ALA A 31 -2.11 12.08 -16.29
N VAL A 32 -0.97 11.41 -16.22
CA VAL A 32 -0.23 10.85 -17.37
C VAL A 32 -0.46 9.34 -17.49
N VAL A 33 -0.47 8.62 -16.37
CA VAL A 33 -0.86 7.20 -16.32
C VAL A 33 -2.38 7.14 -16.37
N ASP A 34 -2.92 6.65 -17.48
CA ASP A 34 -4.38 6.51 -17.68
C ASP A 34 -4.86 5.17 -17.08
N PRO A 35 -5.78 5.20 -16.10
CA PRO A 35 -6.34 3.99 -15.51
C PRO A 35 -6.93 3.00 -16.52
N LYS A 36 -7.47 3.52 -17.61
CA LYS A 36 -8.10 2.69 -18.68
C LYS A 36 -7.10 1.93 -19.53
N GLN A 37 -5.83 2.34 -19.50
CA GLN A 37 -4.76 1.71 -20.27
C GLN A 37 -3.90 0.78 -19.44
N LEU A 38 -4.21 0.63 -18.15
CA LEU A 38 -3.52 -0.31 -17.26
C LEU A 38 -4.01 -1.74 -17.51
N GLN A 39 -3.04 -2.67 -17.62
CA GLN A 39 -3.30 -4.10 -17.73
C GLN A 39 -2.61 -4.82 -16.59
N GLU A 40 -3.37 -5.59 -15.81
CA GLU A 40 -2.81 -6.42 -14.73
C GLU A 40 -1.95 -7.55 -15.34
N LEU A 41 -0.78 -7.76 -14.76
CA LEU A 41 0.14 -8.80 -15.13
C LEU A 41 0.24 -9.84 -14.02
N ASP A 42 0.72 -11.02 -14.37
CA ASP A 42 1.03 -12.05 -13.38
C ASP A 42 2.15 -11.57 -12.46
N THR A 43 1.87 -11.58 -11.16
CA THR A 43 2.81 -11.16 -10.12
C THR A 43 3.73 -12.31 -9.68
N THR A 44 3.54 -13.50 -10.21
CA THR A 44 4.39 -14.66 -9.92
C THR A 44 5.72 -14.51 -10.62
N GLU A 45 6.78 -14.35 -9.87
CA GLU A 45 8.14 -14.25 -10.38
C GLU A 45 8.93 -15.49 -9.96
N ILE A 46 9.41 -16.26 -10.96
CA ILE A 46 10.22 -17.44 -10.73
C ILE A 46 11.68 -17.08 -11.01
N ALA A 47 12.52 -17.13 -9.99
CA ALA A 47 13.97 -17.00 -10.15
C ALA A 47 14.50 -18.31 -10.77
N LEU A 48 14.68 -18.32 -12.10
CA LEU A 48 15.42 -19.38 -12.77
C LEU A 48 16.90 -18.99 -12.83
N PRO A 49 17.84 -19.89 -12.47
CA PRO A 49 19.26 -19.64 -12.68
C PRO A 49 19.53 -19.39 -14.17
N PHE A 50 20.29 -18.35 -14.49
CA PHE A 50 20.73 -18.11 -15.87
C PHE A 50 21.50 -19.31 -16.40
N GLY A 51 21.16 -19.82 -17.60
CA GLY A 51 21.93 -20.81 -18.32
C GLY A 51 21.43 -22.26 -18.29
N THR A 52 20.35 -22.59 -17.58
CA THR A 52 19.77 -23.94 -17.57
C THR A 52 18.53 -24.05 -18.47
N GLN A 53 18.67 -23.79 -19.77
CA GLN A 53 17.60 -24.04 -20.72
C GLN A 53 17.97 -25.24 -21.62
N ASP A 54 18.17 -26.40 -21.02
CA ASP A 54 17.96 -27.65 -21.72
C ASP A 54 16.49 -28.04 -21.57
N ALA A 55 15.78 -28.16 -22.67
CA ALA A 55 14.32 -28.35 -22.73
C ALA A 55 13.83 -29.66 -22.07
N GLU A 56 14.68 -30.42 -21.43
CA GLU A 56 14.39 -31.72 -20.78
C GLU A 56 14.69 -31.72 -19.26
N SER A 57 15.24 -30.64 -18.68
CA SER A 57 15.51 -30.62 -17.24
C SER A 57 14.28 -30.19 -16.46
N LYS A 58 13.89 -31.01 -15.49
CA LYS A 58 12.90 -30.64 -14.45
C LYS A 58 13.30 -29.33 -13.82
N PRO A 59 12.34 -28.42 -13.50
CA PRO A 59 12.68 -27.20 -12.78
C PRO A 59 13.46 -27.58 -11.51
N PRO A 60 14.54 -26.86 -11.19
CA PRO A 60 15.32 -27.16 -10.00
C PRO A 60 14.40 -27.11 -8.77
N GLU A 61 14.57 -28.08 -7.84
CA GLU A 61 13.78 -28.18 -6.60
C GLU A 61 13.85 -26.92 -5.72
N GLU A 62 14.74 -25.97 -6.03
CA GLU A 62 14.98 -24.71 -5.34
C GLU A 62 14.51 -23.47 -6.12
N ALA A 63 13.53 -23.57 -7.02
CA ALA A 63 12.96 -22.38 -7.64
C ALA A 63 12.33 -21.48 -6.57
N VAL A 64 12.97 -20.35 -6.27
CA VAL A 64 12.44 -19.36 -5.32
C VAL A 64 11.33 -18.60 -6.00
N GLN A 65 10.10 -18.95 -5.68
CA GLN A 65 8.92 -18.23 -6.12
C GLN A 65 8.75 -16.96 -5.28
N LYS A 66 8.79 -15.80 -5.93
CA LYS A 66 8.59 -14.49 -5.32
C LYS A 66 7.31 -13.89 -5.86
N TYR A 67 6.54 -13.24 -4.98
CA TYR A 67 5.29 -12.60 -5.35
C TYR A 67 5.38 -11.10 -5.04
N ARG A 68 5.09 -10.30 -6.05
CA ARG A 68 4.85 -8.87 -5.91
C ARG A 68 3.37 -8.65 -5.60
N ASP A 69 3.02 -7.58 -4.87
CA ASP A 69 1.63 -7.36 -4.50
C ASP A 69 0.76 -7.02 -5.72
N VAL A 70 1.18 -6.04 -6.52
CA VAL A 70 0.49 -5.66 -7.76
C VAL A 70 1.52 -5.33 -8.83
N LEU A 71 1.31 -5.82 -10.06
CA LEU A 71 2.12 -5.50 -11.23
C LEU A 71 1.19 -5.20 -12.40
N LYS A 72 1.39 -4.05 -13.05
CA LYS A 72 0.61 -3.65 -14.24
C LYS A 72 1.53 -3.13 -15.33
N SER A 73 1.16 -3.36 -16.59
CA SER A 73 1.73 -2.64 -17.72
C SER A 73 0.93 -1.35 -17.96
N ALA A 74 1.65 -0.29 -18.29
CA ALA A 74 1.08 0.99 -18.65
C ALA A 74 1.62 1.45 -20.01
N ILE A 75 0.81 2.18 -20.75
CA ILE A 75 1.20 2.89 -21.96
C ILE A 75 1.24 4.37 -21.62
N ILE A 76 2.42 4.97 -21.75
CA ILE A 76 2.61 6.41 -21.54
C ILE A 76 2.85 7.05 -22.90
N LYS A 77 2.07 8.07 -23.23
CA LYS A 77 2.31 8.90 -24.42
C LYS A 77 3.26 10.03 -24.06
N GLN A 78 4.41 10.04 -24.69
CA GLN A 78 5.39 11.11 -24.58
C GLN A 78 5.80 11.53 -25.99
N ASP A 79 5.64 12.80 -26.32
CA ASP A 79 6.08 13.42 -27.60
C ASP A 79 5.63 12.65 -28.85
N ASP A 80 4.33 12.30 -28.94
CA ASP A 80 3.73 11.48 -30.01
C ASP A 80 4.22 10.02 -30.10
N ALA A 81 5.11 9.59 -29.22
CA ALA A 81 5.53 8.20 -29.10
C ALA A 81 4.85 7.51 -27.93
N ALA A 82 4.41 6.27 -28.12
CA ALA A 82 3.92 5.43 -27.04
C ALA A 82 5.10 4.67 -26.41
N ALA A 83 5.33 4.89 -25.11
CA ALA A 83 6.29 4.12 -24.35
C ALA A 83 5.55 3.12 -23.43
N TYR A 84 6.02 1.87 -23.42
CA TYR A 84 5.54 0.87 -22.47
C TYR A 84 6.39 0.91 -21.22
N ILE A 85 5.75 0.81 -20.05
CA ILE A 85 6.43 0.67 -18.77
C ILE A 85 5.74 -0.40 -17.92
N LEU A 86 6.51 -1.04 -17.04
CA LEU A 86 6.00 -1.95 -16.02
C LEU A 86 6.01 -1.21 -14.68
N LEU A 87 4.85 -1.19 -14.03
CA LEU A 87 4.63 -0.51 -12.76
C LEU A 87 4.28 -1.57 -11.70
N GLY A 88 5.08 -1.63 -10.63
CA GLY A 88 4.86 -2.54 -9.51
C GLY A 88 4.62 -1.80 -8.22
N ILE A 89 3.73 -2.31 -7.36
CA ILE A 89 3.50 -1.78 -6.02
C ILE A 89 3.76 -2.87 -4.99
N GLU A 90 4.46 -2.47 -3.92
CA GLU A 90 4.65 -3.21 -2.69
C GLU A 90 3.91 -2.46 -1.57
N ASN A 91 2.87 -3.06 -1.03
CA ASN A 91 2.10 -2.49 0.08
C ASN A 91 2.74 -2.95 1.40
N GLN A 92 3.10 -2.00 2.26
CA GLN A 92 3.73 -2.31 3.54
C GLN A 92 2.91 -1.71 4.68
N THR A 93 2.35 -2.55 5.53
CA THR A 93 1.71 -2.13 6.79
C THR A 93 2.74 -1.99 7.90
N ASP A 94 3.78 -2.81 7.85
CA ASP A 94 4.94 -2.76 8.72
C ASP A 94 6.22 -2.46 7.92
N ILE A 95 7.24 -1.92 8.58
CA ILE A 95 8.50 -1.54 7.93
C ILE A 95 9.31 -2.80 7.63
N HIS A 96 9.68 -2.96 6.37
CA HIS A 96 10.54 -4.04 5.92
C HIS A 96 11.96 -3.54 5.73
N TYR A 97 12.84 -3.78 6.71
CA TYR A 97 14.20 -3.26 6.74
C TYR A 97 15.14 -3.75 5.62
N ALA A 98 14.75 -4.73 4.83
CA ALA A 98 15.49 -5.17 3.65
C ALA A 98 14.75 -4.80 2.34
N MET A 99 13.94 -3.74 2.33
CA MET A 99 13.14 -3.35 1.17
C MET A 99 13.95 -3.05 -0.08
N PRO A 100 15.11 -2.36 -0.04
CA PRO A 100 15.94 -2.16 -1.22
C PRO A 100 16.38 -3.48 -1.89
N VAL A 101 16.74 -4.48 -1.08
CA VAL A 101 17.11 -5.81 -1.62
C VAL A 101 15.91 -6.53 -2.20
N ARG A 102 14.75 -6.42 -1.56
CA ARG A 102 13.51 -7.03 -2.05
C ARG A 102 13.11 -6.45 -3.40
N ASN A 103 13.12 -5.13 -3.54
CA ASN A 103 12.73 -4.46 -4.78
C ASN A 103 13.71 -4.73 -5.92
N ILE A 104 15.04 -4.69 -5.69
CA ILE A 104 16.02 -4.99 -6.74
C ILE A 104 15.86 -6.41 -7.27
N ILE A 105 15.53 -7.38 -6.41
CA ILE A 105 15.25 -8.76 -6.84
C ILE A 105 14.05 -8.78 -7.79
N TYR A 106 12.96 -8.12 -7.44
CA TYR A 106 11.76 -8.08 -8.28
C TYR A 106 12.03 -7.43 -9.64
N ASP A 107 12.71 -6.29 -9.65
CA ASP A 107 13.03 -5.59 -10.90
C ASP A 107 14.00 -6.42 -11.76
N ALA A 108 15.01 -7.03 -11.15
CA ALA A 108 15.96 -7.89 -11.85
C ALA A 108 15.27 -9.12 -12.47
N LEU A 109 14.31 -9.75 -11.77
CA LEU A 109 13.53 -10.87 -12.30
C LEU A 109 12.67 -10.42 -13.49
N GLN A 110 12.06 -9.24 -13.46
CA GLN A 110 11.31 -8.72 -14.60
C GLN A 110 12.21 -8.43 -15.80
N TYR A 111 13.39 -7.85 -15.60
CA TYR A 111 14.36 -7.66 -16.69
C TYR A 111 14.86 -9.01 -17.23
N GLY A 112 15.15 -9.97 -16.35
CA GLY A 112 15.55 -11.32 -16.77
C GLY A 112 14.48 -12.01 -17.61
N LYS A 113 13.20 -11.90 -17.21
CA LYS A 113 12.06 -12.41 -17.99
C LYS A 113 11.97 -11.77 -19.37
N GLN A 114 12.08 -10.44 -19.45
CA GLN A 114 12.06 -9.73 -20.73
C GLN A 114 13.17 -10.21 -21.68
N VAL A 115 14.41 -10.38 -21.16
CA VAL A 115 15.53 -10.91 -21.94
C VAL A 115 15.22 -12.32 -22.45
N ALA A 116 14.70 -13.20 -21.59
CA ALA A 116 14.33 -14.56 -21.95
C ALA A 116 13.22 -14.61 -23.01
N ASP A 117 12.19 -13.77 -22.87
CA ASP A 117 11.06 -13.68 -23.82
C ASP A 117 11.52 -13.16 -25.19
N ILE A 118 12.43 -12.18 -25.24
CA ILE A 118 13.01 -11.65 -26.46
C ILE A 118 13.85 -12.74 -27.14
N ALA A 119 14.72 -13.41 -26.38
CA ALA A 119 15.54 -14.49 -26.89
C ALA A 119 14.69 -15.68 -27.44
N ALA A 120 13.60 -16.01 -26.77
CA ALA A 120 12.66 -17.02 -27.22
C ALA A 120 11.98 -16.63 -28.56
N LYS A 121 11.56 -15.36 -28.69
CA LYS A 121 10.98 -14.82 -29.92
C LYS A 121 11.97 -14.88 -31.10
N HIS A 122 13.24 -14.55 -30.87
CA HIS A 122 14.28 -14.64 -31.89
C HIS A 122 14.49 -16.08 -32.32
N ARG A 123 14.63 -17.01 -31.38
CA ARG A 123 14.79 -18.47 -31.72
C ARG A 123 13.60 -19.02 -32.50
N ALA A 124 12.38 -18.57 -32.18
CA ALA A 124 11.18 -19.03 -32.88
C ALA A 124 11.05 -18.49 -34.32
N ARG A 125 11.65 -17.32 -34.60
CA ARG A 125 11.61 -16.66 -35.92
C ARG A 125 12.78 -17.03 -36.80
N ASP A 126 13.93 -17.33 -36.22
CA ASP A 126 15.19 -17.51 -36.92
C ASP A 126 15.48 -18.99 -37.18
N GLY A 127 14.91 -19.52 -38.27
CA GLY A 127 15.61 -20.55 -39.01
C GLY A 127 16.86 -20.03 -39.74
N ASP A 128 17.15 -18.71 -39.70
CA ASP A 128 18.18 -18.04 -40.46
C ASP A 128 18.98 -17.06 -39.58
N ALA A 129 20.12 -17.50 -39.04
CA ALA A 129 21.09 -16.68 -38.32
C ALA A 129 21.81 -15.65 -39.21
N LYS A 130 21.28 -15.33 -40.40
CA LYS A 130 21.89 -14.45 -41.39
C LYS A 130 21.74 -12.99 -40.96
N GLY A 131 22.87 -12.37 -40.59
CA GLY A 131 22.93 -10.94 -40.34
C GLY A 131 23.29 -10.56 -38.90
N HIS A 132 23.26 -11.50 -37.94
CA HIS A 132 23.60 -11.25 -36.55
C HIS A 132 25.01 -11.71 -36.20
N SER A 133 25.66 -11.01 -35.27
CA SER A 133 26.96 -11.39 -34.75
C SER A 133 26.88 -12.65 -33.89
N ARG A 134 28.02 -13.33 -33.68
CA ARG A 134 28.10 -14.49 -32.80
C ARG A 134 27.65 -14.16 -31.37
N GLY A 135 27.95 -12.94 -30.87
CA GLY A 135 27.56 -12.49 -29.53
C GLY A 135 26.04 -12.36 -29.43
N GLU A 136 25.39 -11.81 -30.43
CA GLU A 136 23.92 -11.66 -30.48
C GLU A 136 23.24 -13.06 -30.54
N TYR A 137 23.77 -13.94 -31.35
CA TYR A 137 23.25 -15.30 -31.43
C TYR A 137 23.37 -16.06 -30.09
N LEU A 138 24.52 -15.97 -29.43
CA LEU A 138 24.76 -16.66 -28.17
C LEU A 138 23.92 -16.08 -27.02
N SER A 139 23.74 -14.75 -26.95
CA SER A 139 22.91 -14.10 -25.95
C SER A 139 21.40 -14.24 -26.23
N GLY A 140 21.04 -14.37 -27.51
CA GLY A 140 19.65 -14.26 -27.98
C GLY A 140 19.08 -12.86 -27.87
N PHE A 141 19.91 -11.85 -27.52
CA PHE A 141 19.53 -10.45 -27.36
C PHE A 141 20.34 -9.61 -28.34
N TYR A 142 19.67 -8.91 -29.25
CA TYR A 142 20.28 -8.19 -30.35
C TYR A 142 20.51 -6.72 -30.00
N LYS A 143 21.33 -6.02 -30.75
CA LYS A 143 21.70 -4.61 -30.50
C LYS A 143 20.50 -3.66 -30.51
N GLU A 144 19.51 -3.96 -31.33
CA GLU A 144 18.29 -3.18 -31.50
C GLU A 144 17.25 -3.46 -30.41
N ASP A 145 17.38 -4.59 -29.73
CA ASP A 145 16.45 -4.94 -28.65
C ASP A 145 16.52 -3.93 -27.50
N LYS A 146 15.37 -3.64 -26.95
CA LYS A 146 15.23 -2.72 -25.81
C LYS A 146 14.37 -3.38 -24.74
N LEU A 147 14.71 -3.11 -23.50
CA LEU A 147 13.92 -3.50 -22.34
C LEU A 147 12.87 -2.44 -22.01
N THR A 148 11.72 -2.90 -21.59
CA THR A 148 10.69 -2.04 -21.01
C THR A 148 11.11 -1.64 -19.60
N PRO A 149 11.14 -0.34 -19.24
CA PRO A 149 11.47 0.10 -17.89
C PRO A 149 10.54 -0.53 -16.85
N VAL A 150 11.10 -0.88 -15.70
CA VAL A 150 10.37 -1.38 -14.53
C VAL A 150 10.52 -0.35 -13.42
N ILE A 151 9.41 0.09 -12.84
CA ILE A 151 9.39 1.03 -11.72
C ILE A 151 8.59 0.39 -10.59
N THR A 152 9.22 0.22 -9.43
CA THR A 152 8.57 -0.32 -8.23
C THR A 152 8.38 0.77 -7.19
N LEU A 153 7.13 0.97 -6.78
CA LEU A 153 6.72 1.88 -5.71
C LEU A 153 6.48 1.08 -4.43
N VAL A 154 7.00 1.56 -3.33
CA VAL A 154 6.65 1.12 -1.98
C VAL A 154 5.63 2.09 -1.42
N LEU A 155 4.45 1.60 -1.06
CA LEU A 155 3.40 2.39 -0.41
C LEU A 155 3.27 1.94 1.04
N HIS A 156 3.67 2.80 1.97
CA HIS A 156 3.58 2.53 3.40
C HIS A 156 2.19 2.87 3.92
N PHE A 157 1.47 1.88 4.43
CA PHE A 157 0.15 2.04 5.04
C PHE A 157 0.20 2.15 6.57
N GLY A 158 1.40 2.34 7.15
CA GLY A 158 1.59 2.55 8.58
C GLY A 158 1.42 4.01 8.98
N ALA A 159 0.93 4.25 10.20
CA ALA A 159 0.85 5.59 10.79
C ALA A 159 2.16 6.07 11.44
N ASN A 160 3.18 5.22 11.52
CA ASN A 160 4.52 5.59 11.92
C ASN A 160 5.32 6.05 10.71
N GLU A 161 6.27 6.95 10.92
CA GLU A 161 7.24 7.30 9.89
C GLU A 161 8.08 6.07 9.51
N TRP A 162 8.38 5.95 8.23
CA TRP A 162 9.32 4.94 7.74
C TRP A 162 10.73 5.24 8.23
N ASP A 163 11.32 4.34 9.01
CA ASP A 163 12.68 4.43 9.54
C ASP A 163 13.64 3.37 8.94
N GLY A 164 13.15 2.59 7.97
CA GLY A 164 13.96 1.61 7.25
C GLY A 164 14.84 2.25 6.18
N PRO A 165 15.85 1.50 5.66
CA PRO A 165 16.74 1.98 4.63
C PRO A 165 15.98 2.33 3.34
N LEU A 166 16.39 3.43 2.70
CA LEU A 166 15.85 3.89 1.42
C LEU A 166 16.72 3.47 0.24
N SER A 167 17.97 3.06 0.50
CA SER A 167 18.87 2.62 -0.54
C SER A 167 19.69 1.39 -0.12
N LEU A 168 20.24 0.71 -1.14
CA LEU A 168 21.12 -0.42 -0.91
C LEU A 168 22.42 0.02 -0.22
N HIS A 169 22.94 1.22 -0.52
CA HIS A 169 24.13 1.75 0.11
C HIS A 169 23.94 1.95 1.63
N GLU A 170 22.78 2.39 2.08
CA GLU A 170 22.47 2.52 3.52
C GLU A 170 22.56 1.19 4.28
N MET A 171 22.39 0.06 3.57
CA MET A 171 22.45 -1.29 4.15
C MET A 171 23.86 -1.88 4.19
N MET A 172 24.86 -1.21 3.59
CA MET A 172 26.22 -1.76 3.50
C MET A 172 26.95 -1.68 4.84
N ALA A 173 27.69 -2.75 5.18
CA ALA A 173 28.51 -2.80 6.39
C ALA A 173 29.72 -1.84 6.34
N VAL A 174 30.16 -1.49 5.14
CA VAL A 174 31.26 -0.56 4.90
C VAL A 174 30.74 0.68 4.21
N GLN A 175 30.99 1.84 4.81
CA GLN A 175 30.54 3.16 4.34
C GLN A 175 31.67 3.99 3.72
N ASP A 176 32.69 3.33 3.15
CA ASP A 176 33.78 4.01 2.44
C ASP A 176 33.28 4.46 1.06
N PRO A 177 33.26 5.77 0.77
CA PRO A 177 32.80 6.31 -0.51
C PRO A 177 33.57 5.75 -1.72
N THR A 178 34.88 5.42 -1.55
CA THR A 178 35.72 4.85 -2.60
C THR A 178 35.22 3.46 -2.99
N LEU A 179 34.86 2.64 -2.01
CA LEU A 179 34.31 1.30 -2.25
C LEU A 179 32.88 1.38 -2.79
N LEU A 180 32.05 2.23 -2.19
CA LEU A 180 30.64 2.40 -2.61
C LEU A 180 30.50 2.90 -4.04
N HIS A 181 31.51 3.64 -4.56
CA HIS A 181 31.53 4.03 -5.97
C HIS A 181 31.47 2.84 -6.95
N PHE A 182 31.95 1.67 -6.55
CA PHE A 182 31.92 0.44 -7.37
C PHE A 182 30.68 -0.44 -7.08
N VAL A 183 29.88 -0.11 -6.08
CA VAL A 183 28.63 -0.81 -5.77
C VAL A 183 27.47 0.00 -6.37
N GLN A 184 26.70 -0.63 -7.24
CA GLN A 184 25.50 0.04 -7.78
C GLN A 184 24.51 0.27 -6.64
N ASP A 185 24.10 1.51 -6.44
CA ASP A 185 23.05 1.84 -5.50
C ASP A 185 21.67 1.56 -6.10
N TYR A 186 20.80 0.99 -5.31
CA TYR A 186 19.40 0.80 -5.66
C TYR A 186 18.53 1.52 -4.64
N GLN A 187 17.86 2.57 -5.08
CA GLN A 187 16.98 3.39 -4.26
C GLN A 187 15.53 2.92 -4.41
N ILE A 188 14.80 2.83 -3.30
CA ILE A 188 13.36 2.59 -3.33
C ILE A 188 12.60 3.90 -3.57
N HIS A 189 11.48 3.79 -4.27
CA HIS A 189 10.52 4.88 -4.38
C HIS A 189 9.45 4.67 -3.32
N LEU A 190 9.41 5.55 -2.32
CA LEU A 190 8.54 5.40 -1.15
C LEU A 190 7.50 6.52 -1.08
N ILE A 191 6.24 6.14 -0.89
CA ILE A 191 5.20 7.04 -0.39
C ILE A 191 5.00 6.71 1.10
N ASP A 192 5.41 7.64 1.97
CA ASP A 192 5.27 7.56 3.42
C ASP A 192 4.28 8.64 3.88
N PRO A 193 3.06 8.27 4.35
CA PRO A 193 2.05 9.22 4.79
C PRO A 193 2.57 10.24 5.82
N ALA A 194 3.43 9.80 6.74
CA ALA A 194 3.95 10.67 7.79
C ALA A 194 4.76 11.87 7.23
N LYS A 195 5.45 11.67 6.10
CA LYS A 195 6.32 12.68 5.48
C LYS A 195 5.62 13.60 4.48
N LEU A 196 4.41 13.24 4.02
CA LEU A 196 3.70 14.06 3.04
C LEU A 196 3.24 15.39 3.65
N SER A 197 3.36 16.48 2.90
CA SER A 197 2.76 17.76 3.24
C SER A 197 1.26 17.80 2.87
N ALA A 198 0.55 18.83 3.30
CA ALA A 198 -0.83 19.07 2.85
C ALA A 198 -0.89 19.33 1.33
N GLU A 199 0.13 19.97 0.77
CA GLU A 199 0.26 20.19 -0.68
C GLU A 199 0.43 18.86 -1.41
N ASP A 200 1.26 17.94 -0.88
CA ASP A 200 1.46 16.61 -1.46
C ASP A 200 0.15 15.81 -1.47
N LEU A 201 -0.61 15.84 -0.37
CA LEU A 201 -1.95 15.23 -0.32
C LEU A 201 -2.88 15.81 -1.38
N GLY A 202 -2.77 17.12 -1.64
CA GLY A 202 -3.57 17.80 -2.67
C GLY A 202 -3.27 17.35 -4.10
N ARG A 203 -2.15 16.68 -4.34
CA ARG A 203 -1.74 16.17 -5.67
C ARG A 203 -2.37 14.82 -6.03
N PHE A 204 -2.96 14.12 -5.07
CA PHE A 204 -3.73 12.91 -5.34
C PHE A 204 -5.15 13.24 -5.79
N SER A 205 -5.62 12.52 -6.78
CA SER A 205 -6.92 12.72 -7.42
C SER A 205 -7.99 11.71 -6.99
N SER A 206 -7.57 10.49 -6.61
CA SER A 206 -8.45 9.40 -6.16
C SER A 206 -8.71 9.44 -4.65
N SER A 207 -9.44 8.44 -4.15
CA SER A 207 -9.62 8.20 -2.70
C SER A 207 -8.32 7.92 -1.95
N LEU A 208 -7.21 7.70 -2.66
CA LEU A 208 -5.90 7.51 -2.05
C LEU A 208 -5.48 8.72 -1.21
N ARG A 209 -5.87 9.94 -1.61
CA ARG A 209 -5.68 11.15 -0.81
C ARG A 209 -6.27 11.03 0.58
N GLU A 210 -7.53 10.60 0.64
CA GLU A 210 -8.28 10.51 1.89
C GLU A 210 -7.77 9.36 2.77
N VAL A 211 -7.43 8.22 2.16
CA VAL A 211 -6.84 7.08 2.86
C VAL A 211 -5.49 7.46 3.47
N ILE A 212 -4.59 8.03 2.68
CA ILE A 212 -3.26 8.47 3.14
C ILE A 212 -3.38 9.58 4.18
N GLY A 213 -4.27 10.56 3.96
CA GLY A 213 -4.52 11.66 4.89
C GLY A 213 -5.06 11.15 6.23
N TYR A 214 -6.00 10.22 6.22
CA TYR A 214 -6.51 9.59 7.43
C TYR A 214 -5.41 8.87 8.20
N ILE A 215 -4.60 8.05 7.51
CA ILE A 215 -3.46 7.34 8.13
C ILE A 215 -2.48 8.33 8.76
N LYS A 216 -2.12 9.37 8.02
CA LYS A 216 -1.21 10.44 8.48
C LYS A 216 -1.64 11.06 9.79
N TYR A 217 -2.93 11.38 9.92
CA TYR A 217 -3.46 12.08 11.08
C TYR A 217 -4.07 11.16 12.14
N SER A 218 -4.12 9.84 11.91
CA SER A 218 -4.83 8.88 12.78
C SER A 218 -4.37 8.85 14.23
N LYS A 219 -3.15 9.32 14.52
CA LYS A 219 -2.59 9.40 15.88
C LYS A 219 -2.77 10.78 16.54
N ASP A 220 -3.22 11.78 15.81
CA ASP A 220 -3.43 13.15 16.27
C ASP A 220 -4.92 13.48 16.12
N LYS A 221 -5.64 13.46 17.24
CA LYS A 221 -7.10 13.65 17.27
C LYS A 221 -7.52 15.00 16.72
N GLU A 222 -6.77 16.06 17.03
CA GLU A 222 -7.10 17.42 16.61
C GLU A 222 -6.96 17.55 15.09
N ARG A 223 -5.81 17.13 14.55
CA ARG A 223 -5.55 17.17 13.11
C ARG A 223 -6.44 16.23 12.32
N LEU A 224 -6.76 15.06 12.88
CA LEU A 224 -7.70 14.15 12.25
C LEU A 224 -9.10 14.77 12.20
N SER A 225 -9.56 15.37 13.28
CA SER A 225 -10.84 16.08 13.31
C SER A 225 -10.88 17.22 12.29
N GLU A 226 -9.83 18.03 12.21
CA GLU A 226 -9.71 19.09 11.20
C GLU A 226 -9.75 18.53 9.78
N PHE A 227 -9.06 17.42 9.51
CA PHE A 227 -9.02 16.77 8.20
C PHE A 227 -10.38 16.18 7.80
N LEU A 228 -11.17 15.70 8.76
CA LEU A 228 -12.50 15.14 8.55
C LEU A 228 -13.58 16.22 8.44
N THR A 229 -13.42 17.35 9.15
CA THR A 229 -14.44 18.39 9.22
C THR A 229 -14.72 18.97 7.83
N ASP A 230 -16.00 18.97 7.44
CA ASP A 230 -16.48 19.51 6.16
C ASP A 230 -15.72 18.95 4.92
N ASN A 231 -15.20 17.73 5.00
CA ASN A 231 -14.51 17.09 3.90
C ASN A 231 -15.46 16.15 3.10
N PRO A 232 -16.10 16.64 2.03
CA PRO A 232 -17.05 15.84 1.24
C PRO A 232 -16.38 14.65 0.53
N ARG A 233 -15.04 14.64 0.42
CA ARG A 233 -14.29 13.55 -0.19
C ARG A 233 -14.14 12.34 0.72
N MET A 234 -14.57 12.44 2.00
CA MET A 234 -14.64 11.29 2.91
C MET A 234 -15.86 10.39 2.69
N LEU A 235 -16.67 10.68 1.66
CA LEU A 235 -17.60 9.72 1.09
C LEU A 235 -16.81 8.74 0.19
N LEU A 236 -16.33 7.65 0.79
CA LEU A 236 -15.35 6.74 0.19
C LEU A 236 -15.99 5.45 -0.31
N GLU A 237 -15.38 4.85 -1.31
CA GLU A 237 -15.69 3.47 -1.70
C GLU A 237 -15.41 2.53 -0.51
N ALA A 238 -16.22 1.48 -0.37
CA ALA A 238 -16.11 0.55 0.75
C ALA A 238 -14.69 -0.07 0.89
N ASN A 239 -13.96 -0.26 -0.21
CA ASN A 239 -12.58 -0.76 -0.17
C ASN A 239 -11.62 0.24 0.48
N ALA A 240 -11.75 1.54 0.19
CA ALA A 240 -10.97 2.60 0.83
C ALA A 240 -11.26 2.68 2.35
N ALA A 241 -12.55 2.62 2.74
CA ALA A 241 -12.95 2.59 4.14
C ALA A 241 -12.43 1.34 4.87
N ARG A 242 -12.41 0.17 4.21
CA ARG A 242 -11.81 -1.06 4.76
C ARG A 242 -10.31 -0.92 5.00
N VAL A 243 -9.58 -0.22 4.12
CA VAL A 243 -8.15 0.06 4.35
C VAL A 243 -7.98 0.90 5.61
N ILE A 244 -8.69 2.03 5.72
CA ILE A 244 -8.66 2.87 6.92
C ILE A 244 -8.89 2.02 8.17
N LYS A 245 -10.01 1.27 8.22
CA LYS A 245 -10.34 0.37 9.33
C LYS A 245 -9.20 -0.59 9.68
N ALA A 246 -8.63 -1.25 8.66
CA ALA A 246 -7.65 -2.32 8.86
C ALA A 246 -6.28 -1.80 9.34
N VAL A 247 -5.83 -0.64 8.83
CA VAL A 247 -4.48 -0.13 9.09
C VAL A 247 -4.40 0.81 10.28
N THR A 248 -5.51 1.47 10.63
CA THR A 248 -5.57 2.39 11.78
C THR A 248 -6.29 1.80 13.00
N ASN A 249 -6.83 0.58 12.89
CA ASN A 249 -7.69 -0.04 13.89
C ASN A 249 -8.90 0.82 14.30
N THR A 250 -9.35 1.70 13.41
CA THR A 250 -10.57 2.48 13.65
C THR A 250 -11.78 1.55 13.56
N PRO A 251 -12.67 1.49 14.55
CA PRO A 251 -13.80 0.56 14.59
C PRO A 251 -14.96 1.03 13.70
N LEU A 252 -14.67 1.32 12.42
CA LEU A 252 -15.70 1.69 11.44
C LEU A 252 -16.66 0.54 11.19
N GLU A 253 -17.95 0.81 11.22
CA GLU A 253 -18.96 -0.12 10.75
C GLU A 253 -19.10 -0.01 9.24
N ILE A 254 -18.86 -1.11 8.55
CA ILE A 254 -18.97 -1.21 7.10
C ILE A 254 -20.01 -2.29 6.80
N PRO A 255 -21.26 -1.92 6.47
CA PRO A 255 -22.32 -2.88 6.19
C PRO A 255 -21.95 -3.80 5.03
N GLU A 256 -22.41 -5.04 5.09
CA GLU A 256 -22.22 -5.99 4.01
C GLU A 256 -22.94 -5.50 2.74
N GLY A 257 -22.23 -5.49 1.61
CA GLY A 257 -22.76 -4.99 0.34
C GLY A 257 -22.78 -3.46 0.18
N ALA A 258 -22.28 -2.70 1.16
CA ALA A 258 -22.14 -1.26 0.99
C ALA A 258 -21.09 -0.95 -0.10
N GLU A 259 -21.44 -0.09 -1.04
CA GLU A 259 -20.54 0.40 -2.10
C GLU A 259 -19.78 1.63 -1.64
N VAL A 260 -20.41 2.50 -0.84
CA VAL A 260 -19.87 3.78 -0.38
C VAL A 260 -20.13 3.95 1.11
N ILE A 261 -19.16 4.54 1.82
CA ILE A 261 -19.18 4.80 3.26
C ILE A 261 -18.88 6.27 3.50
N ASP A 262 -19.73 6.95 4.26
CA ASP A 262 -19.42 8.26 4.83
C ASP A 262 -18.56 8.08 6.08
N VAL A 263 -17.25 8.21 5.91
CA VAL A 263 -16.28 7.99 6.99
C VAL A 263 -16.35 9.10 8.03
N CYS A 264 -16.68 10.34 7.65
CA CYS A 264 -16.85 11.43 8.61
C CYS A 264 -17.98 11.11 9.59
N LYS A 265 -19.15 10.75 9.05
CA LYS A 265 -20.31 10.40 9.85
C LYS A 265 -20.05 9.17 10.73
N ALA A 266 -19.44 8.13 10.17
CA ALA A 266 -19.12 6.92 10.93
C ALA A 266 -18.13 7.17 12.08
N VAL A 267 -17.15 8.07 11.90
CA VAL A 267 -16.23 8.49 12.97
C VAL A 267 -16.94 9.34 14.00
N GLU A 268 -17.79 10.27 13.59
CA GLU A 268 -18.59 11.12 14.51
C GLU A 268 -19.51 10.26 15.38
N GLU A 269 -20.25 9.33 14.79
CA GLU A 269 -21.11 8.39 15.51
C GLU A 269 -20.29 7.56 16.54
N MET A 270 -19.14 7.04 16.12
CA MET A 270 -18.23 6.30 17.01
C MET A 270 -17.71 7.15 18.18
N MET A 271 -17.37 8.43 17.92
CA MET A 271 -16.91 9.34 18.98
C MET A 271 -18.03 9.64 19.98
N ASN A 272 -19.24 9.92 19.49
CA ASN A 272 -20.41 10.18 20.34
C ASN A 272 -20.75 8.97 21.21
N GLU A 273 -20.76 7.75 20.64
CA GLU A 273 -20.97 6.52 21.43
C GLU A 273 -19.86 6.26 22.47
N SER A 274 -18.60 6.62 22.13
CA SER A 274 -17.49 6.48 23.07
C SER A 274 -17.62 7.47 24.24
N GLU A 275 -18.07 8.69 23.96
CA GLU A 275 -18.32 9.73 24.96
C GLU A 275 -19.48 9.32 25.88
N GLU A 276 -20.61 8.91 25.32
CA GLU A 276 -21.76 8.40 26.07
C GLU A 276 -21.38 7.21 26.97
N ARG A 277 -20.60 6.26 26.45
CA ARG A 277 -20.07 5.14 27.24
C ARG A 277 -19.14 5.59 28.35
N GLY A 278 -18.33 6.62 28.10
CA GLY A 278 -17.45 7.25 29.09
C GLY A 278 -18.23 7.91 30.22
N GLU A 279 -19.26 8.69 29.88
CA GLU A 279 -20.17 9.33 30.86
C GLU A 279 -20.91 8.30 31.71
N LEU A 280 -21.45 7.25 31.09
CA LEU A 280 -22.12 6.17 31.80
C LEU A 280 -21.19 5.46 32.79
N ARG A 281 -19.95 5.15 32.39
CA ARG A 281 -18.96 4.54 33.29
C ARG A 281 -18.64 5.45 34.48
N MET A 282 -18.51 6.75 34.22
CA MET A 282 -18.26 7.75 35.28
C MET A 282 -19.43 7.82 36.25
N LEU A 283 -20.68 7.86 35.78
CA LEU A 283 -21.87 7.86 36.62
C LEU A 283 -21.97 6.57 37.46
N VAL A 284 -21.70 5.41 36.84
CA VAL A 284 -21.64 4.10 37.55
C VAL A 284 -20.59 4.14 38.66
N LYS A 285 -19.41 4.67 38.38
CA LYS A 285 -18.35 4.82 39.40
C LYS A 285 -18.80 5.69 40.57
N LEU A 286 -19.36 6.87 40.29
CA LEU A 286 -19.83 7.78 41.33
C LEU A 286 -20.92 7.18 42.23
N VAL A 287 -21.80 6.32 41.66
CA VAL A 287 -22.82 5.62 42.45
C VAL A 287 -22.19 4.54 43.32
N ARG A 288 -21.21 3.77 42.78
CA ARG A 288 -20.49 2.73 43.55
C ARG A 288 -19.65 3.30 44.67
N ASP A 289 -19.04 4.49 44.47
CA ASP A 289 -18.23 5.19 45.46
C ASP A 289 -19.11 5.90 46.53
N GLY A 290 -20.43 5.97 46.31
CA GLY A 290 -21.39 6.61 47.21
C GLY A 290 -21.50 8.13 47.05
N ASP A 291 -20.84 8.71 46.05
CA ASP A 291 -20.79 10.14 45.78
C ASP A 291 -22.04 10.64 45.05
N LEU A 292 -22.78 9.73 44.37
CA LEU A 292 -24.02 10.06 43.66
C LEU A 292 -25.11 9.04 43.96
N LYS A 293 -26.34 9.53 44.20
CA LYS A 293 -27.51 8.67 44.39
C LYS A 293 -27.91 8.02 43.04
N LEU A 294 -28.37 6.79 43.11
CA LEU A 294 -28.79 5.97 41.95
C LEU A 294 -29.83 6.68 41.07
N GLU A 295 -30.89 7.26 41.72
CA GLU A 295 -31.94 7.95 40.97
C GLU A 295 -31.41 9.19 40.22
N ARG A 296 -30.44 9.87 40.81
CA ARG A 296 -29.82 11.05 40.20
C ARG A 296 -28.88 10.68 39.06
N ALA A 297 -28.21 9.52 39.17
CA ALA A 297 -27.36 9.02 38.10
C ALA A 297 -28.21 8.55 36.90
N ALA A 298 -29.31 7.83 37.14
CA ALA A 298 -30.25 7.41 36.13
C ALA A 298 -30.87 8.63 35.39
N GLU A 299 -31.26 9.69 36.12
CA GLU A 299 -31.74 10.95 35.53
C GLU A 299 -30.70 11.59 34.62
N LYS A 300 -29.42 11.68 35.07
CA LYS A 300 -28.32 12.20 34.27
C LYS A 300 -28.02 11.38 33.03
N ALA A 301 -28.11 10.07 33.15
CA ALA A 301 -27.96 9.12 32.03
C ALA A 301 -29.17 9.07 31.08
N ARG A 302 -30.25 9.80 31.37
CA ARG A 302 -31.53 9.82 30.64
C ARG A 302 -32.14 8.40 30.54
N MET A 303 -31.99 7.61 31.61
CA MET A 303 -32.46 6.23 31.72
C MET A 303 -33.42 6.07 32.89
N THR A 304 -34.20 4.99 32.90
CA THR A 304 -34.93 4.59 34.10
C THR A 304 -33.95 4.02 35.15
N VAL A 305 -34.34 4.01 36.42
CA VAL A 305 -33.50 3.43 37.48
C VAL A 305 -33.18 1.95 37.18
N GLU A 306 -34.15 1.16 36.73
CA GLU A 306 -33.98 -0.24 36.37
C GLU A 306 -33.00 -0.44 35.20
N GLN A 307 -33.06 0.43 34.19
CA GLN A 307 -32.11 0.40 33.08
C GLN A 307 -30.69 0.73 33.54
N PHE A 308 -30.53 1.72 34.42
CA PHE A 308 -29.23 2.12 34.93
C PHE A 308 -28.64 1.04 35.86
N GLU A 309 -29.47 0.36 36.67
CA GLU A 309 -29.02 -0.80 37.46
C GLU A 309 -28.50 -1.93 36.58
N THR A 310 -29.17 -2.21 35.46
CA THR A 310 -28.69 -3.21 34.47
C THR A 310 -27.33 -2.79 33.88
N VAL A 311 -27.13 -1.50 33.60
CA VAL A 311 -25.83 -0.97 33.13
C VAL A 311 -24.76 -1.13 34.20
N MET A 312 -25.09 -0.87 35.46
CA MET A 312 -24.19 -1.05 36.60
C MET A 312 -23.74 -2.50 36.77
N GLU A 313 -24.66 -3.47 36.62
CA GLU A 313 -24.37 -4.90 36.73
C GLU A 313 -23.41 -5.37 35.61
N ASN A 314 -23.61 -4.85 34.38
CA ASN A 314 -22.83 -5.21 33.21
C ASN A 314 -21.49 -4.44 33.09
N THR A 315 -21.27 -3.41 33.90
CA THR A 315 -20.02 -2.65 33.90
C THR A 315 -19.05 -3.28 34.89
N PRO A 316 -17.88 -3.82 34.46
CA PRO A 316 -16.91 -4.42 35.36
C PRO A 316 -16.44 -3.42 36.41
N SER A 317 -16.35 -3.83 37.69
CA SER A 317 -15.65 -3.04 38.67
C SER A 317 -14.14 -3.15 38.34
N GLN A 318 -13.52 -2.04 37.97
CA GLN A 318 -12.07 -2.02 37.85
C GLN A 318 -11.48 -2.30 39.24
N ALA A 319 -10.84 -3.47 39.40
CA ALA A 319 -9.96 -3.71 40.51
C ALA A 319 -8.81 -2.68 40.44
N VAL A 320 -8.59 -1.95 41.53
CA VAL A 320 -7.50 -1.01 41.75
C VAL A 320 -6.16 -1.71 41.64
#